data_b41e006c6f503587156700b39f358f3b
#
_entry.id   b41e006c6f503587156700b39f358f3b
#
_cell.length_a   1.000
_cell.length_b   1.000
_cell.length_c   1.000
_cell.angle_alpha   90.00
_cell.angle_beta   90.00
_cell.angle_gamma   90.00
#
_symmetry.space_group_name_H-M   'P 1'
#
loop_
_entity.id
_entity.type
_entity.pdbx_description
1 polymer ?
#
loop_
_entity_poly.entity_id
_entity_poly.type
_entity_poly.pdbx_seq_one_letter_code
_entity_poly.pdbx_strand_id
1 'polypeptide(L)'
;MRPYIICHMVASIDGRIDCNMVEKISGNEYYTTLEQLNCPTLLEGRVTLEHYSAAKEPFIPVENIPIGKPSTHIAEKSDAYMVAIDTYGRLRWLSNTIDGVPLICIVSEKASKE
;
A
#
# COMPACT_ATOMS: atom_id res chain seq x y z
N MET A 1 6.17 -22.52 -3.33
CA MET A 1 6.07 -22.03 -1.94
C MET A 1 4.96 -21.00 -1.87
N ARG A 2 4.09 -21.07 -0.88
CA ARG A 2 3.04 -20.07 -0.66
C ARG A 2 3.47 -19.12 0.45
N PRO A 3 3.23 -17.83 0.34
CA PRO A 3 3.53 -16.88 1.42
C PRO A 3 2.65 -17.15 2.64
N TYR A 4 3.19 -16.91 3.82
CA TYR A 4 2.41 -16.82 5.05
C TYR A 4 1.81 -15.42 5.15
N ILE A 5 0.49 -15.32 5.24
CA ILE A 5 -0.23 -14.04 5.21
C ILE A 5 -0.96 -13.84 6.53
N ILE A 6 -0.74 -12.69 7.16
CA ILE A 6 -1.45 -12.25 8.37
C ILE A 6 -2.31 -11.06 8.00
N CYS A 7 -3.62 -11.13 8.30
CA CYS A 7 -4.50 -9.96 8.27
C CYS A 7 -4.47 -9.27 9.62
N HIS A 8 -4.00 -8.04 9.65
CA HIS A 8 -3.91 -7.21 10.85
C HIS A 8 -4.63 -5.89 10.64
N MET A 9 -5.59 -5.59 11.49
CA MET A 9 -6.34 -4.33 11.46
C MET A 9 -6.97 -4.01 12.81
N VAL A 10 -7.27 -2.74 13.03
CA VAL A 10 -8.13 -2.26 14.10
C VAL A 10 -9.52 -2.02 13.55
N ALA A 11 -10.53 -2.55 14.21
CA ALA A 11 -11.92 -2.38 13.84
C ALA A 11 -12.78 -2.00 15.04
N SER A 12 -13.86 -1.27 14.82
CA SER A 12 -14.91 -1.10 15.81
C SER A 12 -15.73 -2.39 15.98
N ILE A 13 -16.54 -2.46 17.02
CA ILE A 13 -17.40 -3.64 17.31
C ILE A 13 -18.35 -3.94 16.15
N ASP A 14 -18.80 -2.92 15.42
CA ASP A 14 -19.66 -3.05 14.24
C ASP A 14 -18.86 -3.24 12.92
N GLY A 15 -17.56 -3.54 13.02
CA GLY A 15 -16.71 -3.90 11.88
C GLY A 15 -16.19 -2.76 11.03
N ARG A 16 -16.31 -1.53 11.46
CA ARG A 16 -15.76 -0.37 10.73
C ARG A 16 -14.25 -0.25 10.98
N ILE A 17 -13.50 0.00 9.92
CA ILE A 17 -12.05 0.17 9.95
C ILE A 17 -11.59 1.58 9.54
N ASP A 18 -12.45 2.32 8.87
CA ASP A 18 -12.19 3.66 8.36
C ASP A 18 -13.19 4.66 8.97
N CYS A 19 -12.96 5.02 10.20
CA CYS A 19 -13.77 6.06 10.85
C CYS A 19 -12.96 6.80 11.93
N ASN A 20 -13.28 8.09 12.07
CA ASN A 20 -12.65 8.97 13.07
C ASN A 20 -12.81 8.48 14.52
N MET A 21 -13.78 7.62 14.78
CA MET A 21 -13.96 7.05 16.12
C MET A 21 -12.94 5.96 16.42
N VAL A 22 -12.62 5.11 15.43
CA VAL A 22 -11.58 4.08 15.59
C VAL A 22 -10.22 4.75 15.84
N GLU A 23 -9.90 5.81 15.12
CA GLU A 23 -8.68 6.58 15.33
C GLU A 23 -8.60 7.22 16.72
N LYS A 24 -9.73 7.63 17.29
CA LYS A 24 -9.78 8.23 18.64
C LYS A 24 -9.66 7.23 19.78
N ILE A 25 -10.07 6.00 19.57
CA ILE A 25 -10.05 4.94 20.61
C ILE A 25 -8.82 4.04 20.50
N SER A 26 -8.25 3.89 19.30
CA SER A 26 -7.01 3.15 19.13
C SER A 26 -5.82 4.01 19.56
N GLY A 27 -5.07 3.54 20.54
CA GLY A 27 -3.77 4.10 20.90
C GLY A 27 -2.68 3.50 20.00
N ASN A 28 -1.59 3.07 20.62
CA ASN A 28 -0.45 2.47 19.91
C ASN A 28 -0.60 0.95 19.69
N GLU A 29 -1.73 0.36 20.06
CA GLU A 29 -1.94 -1.09 20.04
C GLU A 29 -1.76 -1.68 18.65
N TYR A 30 -2.19 -0.97 17.61
CA TYR A 30 -1.99 -1.38 16.23
C TYR A 30 -0.51 -1.57 15.92
N TYR A 31 0.31 -0.58 16.20
CA TYR A 31 1.75 -0.60 15.92
C TYR A 31 2.50 -1.59 16.80
N THR A 32 2.19 -1.64 18.09
CA THR A 32 2.80 -2.58 19.03
C THR A 32 2.54 -4.03 18.61
N THR A 33 1.32 -4.34 18.19
CA THR A 33 0.97 -5.68 17.71
C THR A 33 1.65 -5.97 16.37
N LEU A 34 1.72 -5.00 15.48
CA LEU A 34 2.41 -5.14 14.18
C LEU A 34 3.89 -5.47 14.37
N GLU A 35 4.57 -4.80 15.31
CA GLU A 35 5.96 -5.08 15.68
C GLU A 35 6.13 -6.51 16.22
N GLN A 36 5.21 -6.96 17.08
CA GLN A 36 5.23 -8.33 17.64
C GLN A 36 5.05 -9.40 16.56
N LEU A 37 4.28 -9.12 15.51
CA LEU A 37 4.09 -10.03 14.39
C LEU A 37 5.37 -10.22 13.56
N ASN A 38 6.29 -9.26 13.63
CA ASN A 38 7.61 -9.30 12.98
C ASN A 38 7.54 -9.70 11.50
N CYS A 39 6.59 -9.13 10.76
CA CYS A 39 6.44 -9.35 9.33
C CYS A 39 7.17 -8.25 8.57
N PRO A 40 8.22 -8.57 7.81
CA PRO A 40 9.07 -7.56 7.19
C PRO A 40 8.39 -6.87 5.99
N THR A 41 7.41 -7.52 5.37
CA THR A 41 6.68 -6.99 4.20
C THR A 41 5.25 -6.67 4.59
N LEU A 42 4.83 -5.45 4.29
CA LEU A 42 3.46 -4.97 4.46
C LEU A 42 2.78 -4.81 3.11
N LEU A 43 1.49 -5.15 3.06
CA LEU A 43 0.65 -4.96 1.88
C LEU A 43 -0.56 -4.12 2.26
N GLU A 44 -0.74 -3.01 1.56
CA GLU A 44 -1.82 -2.07 1.82
C GLU A 44 -2.56 -1.68 0.54
N GLY A 45 -3.83 -1.33 0.69
CA GLY A 45 -4.66 -0.86 -0.40
C GLY A 45 -4.46 0.63 -0.70
N ARG A 46 -4.90 1.04 -1.89
CA ARG A 46 -4.78 2.42 -2.37
C ARG A 46 -5.29 3.46 -1.37
N VAL A 47 -6.46 3.26 -0.78
CA VAL A 47 -7.08 4.26 0.12
C VAL A 47 -6.21 4.52 1.35
N THR A 48 -5.69 3.49 1.98
CA THR A 48 -4.80 3.61 3.13
C THR A 48 -3.52 4.36 2.76
N LEU A 49 -2.90 3.98 1.66
CA LEU A 49 -1.65 4.60 1.20
C LEU A 49 -1.84 6.05 0.74
N GLU A 50 -2.97 6.38 0.12
CA GLU A 50 -3.34 7.76 -0.22
C GLU A 50 -3.45 8.65 1.02
N HIS A 51 -3.96 8.08 2.12
CA HIS A 51 -4.14 8.80 3.36
C HIS A 51 -2.82 9.01 4.13
N TYR A 52 -1.95 7.99 4.18
CA TYR A 52 -0.79 7.99 5.07
C TYR A 52 0.57 8.17 4.39
N SER A 53 0.74 7.76 3.14
CA SER A 53 2.09 7.58 2.57
C SER A 53 2.29 8.21 1.20
N ALA A 54 1.27 8.26 0.36
CA ALA A 54 1.37 8.85 -0.97
C ALA A 54 1.30 10.37 -0.95
N ALA A 55 1.66 11.01 -2.06
CA ALA A 55 1.42 12.43 -2.25
C ALA A 55 -0.08 12.73 -2.20
N LYS A 56 -0.46 13.91 -1.69
CA LYS A 56 -1.87 14.33 -1.59
C LYS A 56 -2.55 14.46 -2.95
N GLU A 57 -1.77 14.80 -3.97
CA GLU A 57 -2.27 14.93 -5.33
C GLU A 57 -2.15 13.61 -6.07
N PRO A 58 -3.21 13.14 -6.76
CA PRO A 58 -3.16 11.91 -7.52
C PRO A 58 -2.18 12.01 -8.69
N PHE A 59 -1.68 10.89 -9.14
CA PHE A 59 -0.98 10.79 -10.41
C PHE A 59 -1.99 10.94 -11.56
N ILE A 60 -1.70 11.88 -12.46
CA ILE A 60 -2.49 12.12 -13.66
C ILE A 60 -1.56 11.88 -14.86
N PRO A 61 -1.75 10.81 -15.63
CA PRO A 61 -0.93 10.54 -16.80
C PRO A 61 -1.17 11.59 -17.89
N VAL A 62 -0.13 11.95 -18.61
CA VAL A 62 -0.19 12.88 -19.76
C VAL A 62 -0.93 12.20 -20.92
N GLU A 63 -0.57 10.95 -21.21
CA GLU A 63 -1.23 10.12 -22.19
C GLU A 63 -1.85 8.92 -21.48
N ASN A 64 -3.15 8.86 -21.39
CA ASN A 64 -3.84 7.75 -20.71
C ASN A 64 -3.84 6.48 -21.58
N ILE A 65 -2.66 5.98 -21.92
CA ILE A 65 -2.47 4.76 -22.71
C ILE A 65 -2.32 3.60 -21.74
N PRO A 66 -3.24 2.62 -21.72
CA PRO A 66 -3.16 1.50 -20.79
C PRO A 66 -1.97 0.59 -21.09
N ILE A 67 -1.44 -0.05 -20.06
CA ILE A 67 -0.38 -1.05 -20.16
C ILE A 67 -0.81 -2.20 -21.07
N GLY A 68 -2.01 -2.73 -20.88
CA GLY A 68 -2.66 -3.71 -21.77
C GLY A 68 -2.09 -5.13 -21.75
N LYS A 69 -0.94 -5.34 -21.15
CA LYS A 69 -0.29 -6.66 -21.02
C LYS A 69 0.51 -6.78 -19.74
N PRO A 70 0.65 -7.98 -19.18
CA PRO A 70 1.47 -8.18 -18.01
C PRO A 70 2.93 -7.76 -18.24
N SER A 71 3.49 -7.04 -17.28
CA SER A 71 4.91 -6.69 -17.24
C SER A 71 5.37 -6.59 -15.80
N THR A 72 6.65 -6.79 -15.56
CA THR A 72 7.27 -6.67 -14.24
C THR A 72 8.56 -5.89 -14.38
N HIS A 73 8.74 -4.91 -13.50
CA HIS A 73 9.99 -4.17 -13.37
C HIS A 73 10.44 -4.23 -11.92
N ILE A 74 11.69 -4.61 -11.70
CA ILE A 74 12.29 -4.68 -10.37
C ILE A 74 13.41 -3.62 -10.32
N ALA A 75 13.13 -2.52 -9.62
CA ALA A 75 14.09 -1.44 -9.45
C ALA A 75 15.14 -1.78 -8.39
N GLU A 76 14.72 -2.41 -7.31
CA GLU A 76 15.57 -2.76 -6.17
C GLU A 76 15.15 -4.10 -5.57
N LYS A 77 16.12 -4.94 -5.21
CA LYS A 77 15.87 -6.18 -4.48
C LYS A 77 16.10 -5.98 -3.00
N SER A 78 15.19 -6.46 -2.18
CA SER A 78 15.23 -6.36 -0.73
C SER A 78 14.62 -7.60 -0.08
N ASP A 79 14.86 -7.79 1.20
CA ASP A 79 14.20 -8.83 2.01
C ASP A 79 12.86 -8.33 2.60
N ALA A 80 12.58 -7.05 2.47
CA ALA A 80 11.34 -6.42 2.94
C ALA A 80 10.82 -5.42 1.92
N TYR A 81 9.51 -5.35 1.78
CA TYR A 81 8.85 -4.43 0.87
C TYR A 81 7.59 -3.81 1.47
N MET A 82 7.29 -2.60 1.05
CA MET A 82 5.94 -2.04 1.15
C MET A 82 5.22 -2.30 -0.17
N VAL A 83 4.14 -3.07 -0.14
CA VAL A 83 3.36 -3.46 -1.33
C VAL A 83 2.10 -2.64 -1.42
N ALA A 84 1.94 -1.87 -2.48
CA ALA A 84 0.80 -1.04 -2.78
C ALA A 84 -0.09 -1.70 -3.83
N ILE A 85 -1.37 -1.92 -3.51
CA ILE A 85 -2.38 -2.34 -4.49
C ILE A 85 -3.11 -1.11 -5.00
N ASP A 86 -2.80 -0.72 -6.24
CA ASP A 86 -3.38 0.45 -6.89
C ASP A 86 -3.85 0.11 -8.30
N THR A 87 -5.03 -0.46 -8.42
CA THR A 87 -5.60 -1.02 -9.65
C THR A 87 -5.43 -0.13 -10.88
N TYR A 88 -5.56 1.17 -10.72
CA TYR A 88 -5.53 2.12 -11.83
C TYR A 88 -4.28 3.00 -11.89
N GLY A 89 -3.30 2.80 -11.00
CA GLY A 89 -2.10 3.62 -10.95
C GLY A 89 -2.37 5.08 -10.60
N ARG A 90 -3.20 5.34 -9.60
CA ARG A 90 -3.61 6.71 -9.20
C ARG A 90 -2.74 7.31 -8.11
N LEU A 91 -2.01 6.49 -7.38
CA LEU A 91 -1.12 6.97 -6.34
C LEU A 91 0.10 7.65 -6.95
N ARG A 92 0.42 8.82 -6.43
CA ARG A 92 1.67 9.53 -6.76
C ARG A 92 2.68 9.32 -5.66
N TRP A 93 3.86 8.87 -6.03
CA TRP A 93 4.94 8.60 -5.11
C TRP A 93 5.99 9.71 -5.16
N LEU A 94 6.48 10.11 -4.00
CA LEU A 94 7.56 11.10 -3.86
C LEU A 94 8.94 10.41 -3.77
N SER A 95 8.95 9.11 -3.49
CA SER A 95 10.13 8.29 -3.34
C SER A 95 9.82 6.86 -3.78
N ASN A 96 10.84 6.07 -4.08
CA ASN A 96 10.74 4.64 -4.31
C ASN A 96 10.79 3.81 -3.01
N THR A 97 10.78 4.47 -1.86
CA THR A 97 10.74 3.85 -0.53
C THR A 97 9.66 4.50 0.34
N ILE A 98 9.13 3.74 1.28
CA ILE A 98 8.30 4.20 2.39
C ILE A 98 8.98 3.74 3.68
N ASP A 99 9.27 4.68 4.58
CA ASP A 99 10.00 4.42 5.83
C ASP A 99 11.31 3.63 5.63
N GLY A 100 12.01 3.91 4.54
CA GLY A 100 13.26 3.25 4.18
C GLY A 100 13.12 1.86 3.55
N VAL A 101 11.88 1.38 3.32
CA VAL A 101 11.59 0.08 2.72
C VAL A 101 11.20 0.27 1.25
N PRO A 102 11.77 -0.50 0.30
CA PRO A 102 11.43 -0.38 -1.11
C PRO A 102 9.96 -0.64 -1.40
N LEU A 103 9.42 0.15 -2.31
CA LEU A 103 8.02 0.11 -2.72
C LEU A 103 7.82 -0.83 -3.92
N ILE A 104 6.78 -1.67 -3.84
CA ILE A 104 6.26 -2.43 -4.96
C ILE A 104 4.85 -1.93 -5.26
N CYS A 105 4.60 -1.48 -6.49
CA CYS A 105 3.26 -1.12 -6.94
C CYS A 105 2.68 -2.24 -7.80
N ILE A 106 1.51 -2.74 -7.40
CA ILE A 106 0.74 -3.70 -8.18
C ILE A 106 -0.44 -2.97 -8.81
N VAL A 107 -0.43 -2.90 -10.13
CA VAL A 107 -1.44 -2.22 -10.92
C VAL A 107 -2.09 -3.21 -11.90
N SER A 108 -3.27 -2.87 -12.41
CA SER A 108 -3.91 -3.67 -13.45
C SER A 108 -3.45 -3.25 -14.86
N GLU A 109 -3.84 -4.02 -15.85
CA GLU A 109 -3.65 -3.70 -17.28
C GLU A 109 -4.27 -2.37 -17.73
N LYS A 110 -5.18 -1.82 -16.91
CA LYS A 110 -5.87 -0.54 -17.17
C LYS A 110 -5.09 0.67 -16.69
N ALA A 111 -4.04 0.47 -15.90
CA ALA A 111 -3.15 1.55 -15.50
C ALA A 111 -2.41 2.13 -16.70
N SER A 112 -2.04 3.40 -16.63
CA SER A 112 -1.20 4.02 -17.68
C SER A 112 0.18 3.38 -17.74
N LYS A 113 0.81 3.45 -18.91
CA LYS A 113 2.20 3.04 -19.13
C LYS A 113 3.22 3.97 -18.46
N GLU A 114 2.79 5.19 -18.14
CA GLU A 114 3.63 6.20 -17.49
C GLU A 114 3.95 5.87 -16.05
#